data_26886abc67078ad77944111f96496ff5
#
_entry.id   26886abc67078ad77944111f96496ff5
#
_cell.length_a   1.000
_cell.length_b   1.000
_cell.length_c   1.000
_cell.angle_alpha   90.00
_cell.angle_beta   90.00
_cell.angle_gamma   90.00
#
_symmetry.space_group_name_H-M   'P 1'
#
loop_
_entity.id
_entity.type
_entity.pdbx_description
1 polymer ?
#
loop_
_entity_poly.entity_id
_entity_poly.type
_entity_poly.pdbx_seq_one_letter_code
_entity_poly.pdbx_strand_id
1 'polypeptide(L)'
;MGYSPSFSILDASMRITKTWHDEFMKISAAVLPSHDGAFEVRELEISDPQPGEVLVRVVGAGMCHTDLLARTPGAPFPLPVVLGHEGSGIVEAVGVGVTSVVPGDKVVMSYASCGKCTNCSTGFPQYCDLFYPLNFMGSRMDGSTPLTSADGTNMACCWFGQSSFANYAMASERNVVKVTADDVKLELLGPLGCGFQTGAGAVINSLKVRAGTSIAIYGAGAVGLAAVMAAKIAGCSTIIAVDLHDSRLALAHELGATHTLNAKSTPNIVESVQQITAGGAQYAFDTTGVQSVVRGAVDALRPTGVCCLVGAGLAEFTLEGSGFLFGKTVMGVIEGDAFPGEFIPKMIEWHRRGQFPIEKLIKTYRLDQINEAQHDSETGVTIKPVFVF
;
A
#
# COMPACT_ATOMS: atom_id res chain seq x y z
N MET A 1 -55.88 -36.47 24.18
CA MET A 1 -54.52 -37.02 24.13
C MET A 1 -53.72 -36.18 23.16
N GLY A 2 -53.02 -35.15 23.67
CA GLY A 2 -52.24 -34.22 22.88
C GLY A 2 -50.75 -34.46 23.15
N TYR A 3 -49.98 -34.82 22.13
CA TYR A 3 -48.53 -34.88 22.19
C TYR A 3 -47.97 -33.54 21.70
N SER A 4 -47.26 -32.83 22.58
CA SER A 4 -46.44 -31.68 22.27
C SER A 4 -44.98 -32.12 22.14
N PRO A 5 -44.26 -31.85 21.05
CA PRO A 5 -42.81 -32.08 21.00
C PRO A 5 -42.07 -30.90 21.59
N SER A 6 -41.36 -31.13 22.66
CA SER A 6 -40.38 -30.19 23.23
C SER A 6 -39.15 -30.17 22.33
N PHE A 7 -38.91 -29.02 21.65
CA PHE A 7 -37.64 -28.72 21.03
C PHE A 7 -36.64 -28.25 22.09
N SER A 8 -35.63 -29.04 22.36
CA SER A 8 -34.48 -28.62 23.15
C SER A 8 -33.57 -27.74 22.27
N ILE A 9 -33.45 -26.48 22.63
CA ILE A 9 -32.45 -25.59 22.07
C ILE A 9 -31.09 -26.01 22.64
N LEU A 10 -30.30 -26.67 21.80
CA LEU A 10 -28.89 -26.90 22.10
C LEU A 10 -28.17 -25.55 22.09
N ASP A 11 -27.66 -25.20 23.27
CA ASP A 11 -26.86 -24.02 23.56
C ASP A 11 -25.53 -24.08 22.79
N ALA A 12 -25.42 -23.28 21.72
CA ALA A 12 -24.22 -23.10 20.87
C ALA A 12 -23.32 -21.98 21.41
N SER A 13 -23.15 -21.87 22.73
CA SER A 13 -22.28 -20.90 23.37
C SER A 13 -21.00 -21.50 23.95
N MET A 14 -20.29 -22.32 23.18
CA MET A 14 -18.87 -22.59 23.45
C MET A 14 -18.00 -21.68 22.61
N ARG A 15 -18.08 -20.37 22.85
CA ARG A 15 -17.00 -19.46 22.49
C ARG A 15 -15.85 -19.74 23.43
N ILE A 16 -14.76 -20.30 22.91
CA ILE A 16 -13.49 -20.37 23.62
C ILE A 16 -13.00 -18.91 23.77
N THR A 17 -13.44 -18.26 24.83
CA THR A 17 -12.81 -17.03 25.30
C THR A 17 -11.55 -17.45 26.02
N LYS A 18 -10.41 -17.43 25.32
CA LYS A 18 -9.11 -17.41 25.95
C LYS A 18 -9.09 -16.14 26.77
N THR A 19 -9.27 -16.23 28.09
CA THR A 19 -9.10 -15.11 29.00
C THR A 19 -7.62 -14.80 29.06
N TRP A 20 -7.22 -13.74 28.37
CA TRP A 20 -5.90 -13.13 28.50
C TRP A 20 -5.87 -12.46 29.87
N HIS A 21 -5.10 -12.98 30.80
CA HIS A 21 -4.84 -12.36 32.09
C HIS A 21 -3.57 -11.53 31.97
N ASP A 22 -3.65 -10.22 32.18
CA ASP A 22 -2.62 -9.23 32.59
C ASP A 22 -1.13 -9.42 32.14
N GLU A 23 -0.84 -10.27 31.17
CA GLU A 23 0.49 -10.46 30.63
C GLU A 23 0.54 -9.89 29.21
N PHE A 24 1.34 -8.82 29.02
CA PHE A 24 1.72 -8.34 27.70
C PHE A 24 2.31 -9.46 26.89
N MET A 25 1.90 -9.58 25.63
CA MET A 25 2.45 -10.59 24.75
C MET A 25 3.79 -10.11 24.17
N LYS A 26 4.85 -10.91 24.31
CA LYS A 26 6.14 -10.64 23.70
C LYS A 26 6.11 -10.83 22.20
N ILE A 27 6.66 -9.87 21.47
CA ILE A 27 6.74 -9.88 20.03
C ILE A 27 8.15 -9.54 19.56
N SER A 28 8.47 -9.91 18.32
CA SER A 28 9.70 -9.50 17.64
C SER A 28 9.36 -8.43 16.60
N ALA A 29 10.03 -7.28 16.67
CA ALA A 29 9.79 -6.14 15.79
C ALA A 29 11.10 -5.51 15.30
N ALA A 30 11.11 -4.98 14.09
CA ALA A 30 12.20 -4.16 13.58
C ALA A 30 11.96 -2.70 13.95
N VAL A 31 12.82 -2.18 14.81
CA VAL A 31 12.78 -0.82 15.33
C VAL A 31 13.78 0.05 14.56
N LEU A 32 13.33 1.20 14.06
CA LEU A 32 14.19 2.27 13.57
C LEU A 32 14.56 3.18 14.76
N PRO A 33 15.83 3.18 15.24
CA PRO A 33 16.19 3.90 16.45
C PRO A 33 16.39 5.41 16.24
N SER A 34 16.85 5.80 15.05
CA SER A 34 17.13 7.19 14.66
C SER A 34 17.06 7.33 13.14
N HIS A 35 17.02 8.57 12.63
CA HIS A 35 16.97 8.83 11.18
C HIS A 35 18.11 8.15 10.41
N ASP A 36 19.31 8.15 10.95
CA ASP A 36 20.51 7.56 10.31
C ASP A 36 20.76 6.11 10.75
N GLY A 37 20.01 5.60 11.76
CA GLY A 37 20.21 4.28 12.35
C GLY A 37 19.83 3.15 11.40
N ALA A 38 20.51 2.01 11.51
CA ALA A 38 20.01 0.77 10.92
C ALA A 38 18.81 0.25 11.71
N PHE A 39 17.92 -0.48 11.05
CA PHE A 39 16.86 -1.20 11.76
C PHE A 39 17.49 -2.25 12.71
N GLU A 40 16.90 -2.37 13.88
CA GLU A 40 17.29 -3.34 14.91
C GLU A 40 16.11 -4.24 15.23
N VAL A 41 16.28 -5.55 15.12
CA VAL A 41 15.24 -6.49 15.58
C VAL A 41 15.31 -6.58 17.10
N ARG A 42 14.23 -6.20 17.77
CA ARG A 42 14.09 -6.15 19.23
C ARG A 42 12.89 -6.96 19.71
N GLU A 43 12.97 -7.50 20.93
CA GLU A 43 11.80 -8.00 21.65
C GLU A 43 11.05 -6.79 22.26
N LEU A 44 9.77 -6.69 21.98
CA LEU A 44 8.85 -5.71 22.53
C LEU A 44 7.65 -6.42 23.14
N GLU A 45 6.82 -5.68 23.84
CA GLU A 45 5.54 -6.15 24.38
C GLU A 45 4.39 -5.47 23.66
N ILE A 46 3.35 -6.22 23.32
CA ILE A 46 2.12 -5.70 22.69
C ILE A 46 0.95 -5.88 23.66
N SER A 47 0.15 -4.82 23.80
CA SER A 47 -1.05 -4.82 24.63
C SER A 47 -2.21 -5.60 24.00
N ASP A 48 -3.21 -5.93 24.80
CA ASP A 48 -4.49 -6.40 24.29
C ASP A 48 -5.17 -5.36 23.39
N PRO A 49 -6.00 -5.80 22.43
CA PRO A 49 -6.72 -4.88 21.55
C PRO A 49 -7.77 -4.07 22.30
N GLN A 50 -7.76 -2.76 22.13
CA GLN A 50 -8.79 -1.85 22.62
C GLN A 50 -10.10 -1.99 21.81
N PRO A 51 -11.23 -1.37 22.27
CA PRO A 51 -12.47 -1.40 21.50
C PRO A 51 -12.28 -0.92 20.06
N GLY A 52 -12.70 -1.74 19.09
CA GLY A 52 -12.55 -1.49 17.65
C GLY A 52 -11.18 -1.84 17.08
N GLU A 53 -10.24 -2.38 17.89
CA GLU A 53 -8.93 -2.85 17.41
C GLU A 53 -8.92 -4.36 17.10
N VAL A 54 -7.99 -4.72 16.24
CA VAL A 54 -7.76 -6.10 15.77
C VAL A 54 -6.27 -6.41 15.95
N LEU A 55 -5.94 -7.41 16.73
CA LEU A 55 -4.60 -7.95 16.83
C LEU A 55 -4.38 -8.95 15.69
N VAL A 56 -3.40 -8.68 14.84
CA VAL A 56 -3.08 -9.50 13.67
C VAL A 56 -1.73 -10.17 13.87
N ARG A 57 -1.69 -11.50 13.79
CA ARG A 57 -0.44 -12.24 13.63
C ARG A 57 0.01 -12.11 12.19
N VAL A 58 1.06 -11.33 11.98
CA VAL A 58 1.59 -11.00 10.65
C VAL A 58 2.26 -12.23 10.05
N VAL A 59 1.98 -12.53 8.79
CA VAL A 59 2.64 -13.59 8.01
C VAL A 59 3.45 -13.03 6.86
N GLY A 60 3.14 -11.80 6.44
CA GLY A 60 3.88 -11.08 5.42
C GLY A 60 3.78 -9.57 5.59
N ALA A 61 4.87 -8.84 5.36
CA ALA A 61 4.90 -7.38 5.40
C ALA A 61 5.79 -6.83 4.28
N GLY A 62 5.21 -6.04 3.37
CA GLY A 62 5.95 -5.38 2.30
C GLY A 62 6.70 -4.14 2.80
N MET A 63 7.89 -3.89 2.24
CA MET A 63 8.61 -2.63 2.42
C MET A 63 8.27 -1.67 1.28
N CYS A 64 7.93 -0.45 1.63
CA CYS A 64 7.61 0.62 0.70
C CYS A 64 8.57 1.80 0.88
N HIS A 65 8.72 2.61 -0.16
CA HIS A 65 9.53 3.84 -0.07
C HIS A 65 9.00 4.80 1.01
N THR A 66 7.71 4.79 1.29
CA THR A 66 7.09 5.60 2.36
C THR A 66 7.60 5.23 3.75
N ASP A 67 7.95 3.96 4.02
CA ASP A 67 8.59 3.58 5.29
C ASP A 67 9.97 4.26 5.45
N LEU A 68 10.66 4.49 4.34
CA LEU A 68 11.99 5.12 4.35
C LEU A 68 11.93 6.64 4.53
N LEU A 69 10.75 7.29 4.38
CA LEU A 69 10.61 8.72 4.68
C LEU A 69 10.90 9.03 6.15
N ALA A 70 10.68 8.09 7.08
CA ALA A 70 11.04 8.23 8.47
C ALA A 70 12.56 8.38 8.69
N ARG A 71 13.38 8.00 7.72
CA ARG A 71 14.84 8.15 7.72
C ARG A 71 15.31 9.53 7.26
N THR A 72 14.42 10.35 6.72
CA THR A 72 14.78 11.70 6.25
C THR A 72 15.14 12.58 7.45
N PRO A 73 16.36 13.17 7.49
CA PRO A 73 16.74 14.05 8.58
C PRO A 73 15.74 15.21 8.74
N GLY A 74 15.27 15.42 9.96
CA GLY A 74 14.28 16.46 10.27
C GLY A 74 12.83 16.13 9.89
N ALA A 75 12.56 14.91 9.40
CA ALA A 75 11.18 14.46 9.21
C ALA A 75 10.44 14.45 10.56
N PRO A 76 9.18 14.90 10.62
CA PRO A 76 8.43 15.08 11.86
C PRO A 76 7.82 13.76 12.37
N PHE A 77 8.56 12.67 12.30
CA PHE A 77 8.12 11.37 12.77
C PHE A 77 8.77 11.03 14.11
N PRO A 78 8.02 10.44 15.07
CA PRO A 78 8.57 10.04 16.36
C PRO A 78 9.58 8.90 16.17
N LEU A 79 10.67 8.95 16.94
CA LEU A 79 11.72 7.93 16.99
C LEU A 79 12.06 7.64 18.47
N PRO A 80 12.41 6.41 18.85
CA PRO A 80 12.43 5.19 18.01
C PRO A 80 11.03 4.73 17.59
N VAL A 81 10.90 4.03 16.43
CA VAL A 81 9.61 3.65 15.87
C VAL A 81 9.62 2.27 15.23
N VAL A 82 8.49 1.56 15.30
CA VAL A 82 8.21 0.39 14.46
C VAL A 82 7.40 0.85 13.24
N LEU A 83 7.93 0.62 12.05
CA LEU A 83 7.32 0.97 10.77
C LEU A 83 6.59 -0.22 10.13
N GLY A 84 6.34 -0.14 8.83
CA GLY A 84 5.66 -1.15 8.02
C GLY A 84 4.16 -0.87 7.89
N HIS A 85 3.70 -0.79 6.64
CA HIS A 85 2.30 -0.46 6.34
C HIS A 85 1.70 -1.31 5.19
N GLU A 86 2.35 -2.40 4.87
CA GLU A 86 1.90 -3.35 3.86
C GLU A 86 1.79 -4.75 4.49
N GLY A 87 1.04 -4.88 5.58
CA GLY A 87 0.93 -6.12 6.33
C GLY A 87 -0.20 -7.03 5.83
N SER A 88 0.03 -8.34 5.94
CA SER A 88 -0.99 -9.38 5.80
C SER A 88 -0.82 -10.42 6.91
N GLY A 89 -1.91 -11.02 7.36
CA GLY A 89 -1.83 -11.93 8.49
C GLY A 89 -3.14 -12.62 8.83
N ILE A 90 -3.15 -13.20 10.01
CA ILE A 90 -4.29 -13.91 10.58
C ILE A 90 -4.74 -13.16 11.83
N VAL A 91 -6.02 -12.88 11.95
CA VAL A 91 -6.60 -12.26 13.14
C VAL A 91 -6.37 -13.19 14.35
N GLU A 92 -5.65 -12.68 15.34
CA GLU A 92 -5.37 -13.40 16.59
C GLU A 92 -6.42 -13.10 17.65
N ALA A 93 -6.76 -11.82 17.83
CA ALA A 93 -7.76 -11.35 18.77
C ALA A 93 -8.47 -10.09 18.25
N VAL A 94 -9.65 -9.82 18.78
CA VAL A 94 -10.44 -8.63 18.44
C VAL A 94 -10.91 -7.93 19.69
N GLY A 95 -10.88 -6.60 19.68
CA GLY A 95 -11.43 -5.74 20.73
C GLY A 95 -12.95 -5.68 20.69
N VAL A 96 -13.52 -5.14 21.76
CA VAL A 96 -14.98 -4.97 21.88
C VAL A 96 -15.51 -4.13 20.71
N GLY A 97 -16.62 -4.57 20.12
CA GLY A 97 -17.32 -3.85 19.04
C GLY A 97 -16.83 -4.19 17.64
N VAL A 98 -15.76 -4.96 17.47
CA VAL A 98 -15.35 -5.48 16.16
C VAL A 98 -16.35 -6.51 15.67
N THR A 99 -16.83 -6.35 14.44
CA THR A 99 -17.88 -7.19 13.82
C THR A 99 -17.52 -7.73 12.43
N SER A 100 -16.57 -7.10 11.75
CA SER A 100 -16.22 -7.45 10.35
C SER A 100 -15.29 -8.65 10.23
N VAL A 101 -14.53 -8.96 11.29
CA VAL A 101 -13.59 -10.08 11.34
C VAL A 101 -13.66 -10.80 12.68
N VAL A 102 -13.21 -12.06 12.69
CA VAL A 102 -13.10 -12.89 13.89
C VAL A 102 -11.72 -13.56 13.96
N PRO A 103 -11.26 -14.02 15.14
CA PRO A 103 -10.03 -14.79 15.25
C PRO A 103 -9.98 -15.96 14.26
N GLY A 104 -8.85 -16.12 13.58
CA GLY A 104 -8.64 -17.10 12.50
C GLY A 104 -8.90 -16.56 11.09
N ASP A 105 -9.52 -15.40 10.92
CA ASP A 105 -9.71 -14.80 9.60
C ASP A 105 -8.37 -14.34 9.00
N LYS A 106 -8.20 -14.57 7.71
CA LYS A 106 -7.08 -14.05 6.91
C LYS A 106 -7.38 -12.59 6.54
N VAL A 107 -6.39 -11.70 6.66
CA VAL A 107 -6.57 -10.27 6.38
C VAL A 107 -5.36 -9.66 5.65
N VAL A 108 -5.63 -8.60 4.90
CA VAL A 108 -4.65 -7.61 4.43
C VAL A 108 -4.92 -6.32 5.17
N MET A 109 -3.87 -5.64 5.62
CA MET A 109 -3.96 -4.34 6.29
C MET A 109 -3.66 -3.21 5.30
N SER A 110 -4.35 -2.08 5.44
CA SER A 110 -4.17 -0.89 4.63
C SER A 110 -4.10 0.36 5.53
N TYR A 111 -4.28 1.54 4.97
CA TYR A 111 -4.21 2.81 5.70
C TYR A 111 -5.38 3.02 6.67
N ALA A 112 -5.13 3.85 7.71
CA ALA A 112 -6.14 4.21 8.70
C ALA A 112 -6.99 5.39 8.24
N SER A 113 -8.28 5.35 8.58
CA SER A 113 -9.23 6.44 8.36
C SER A 113 -10.26 6.53 9.49
N CYS A 114 -10.79 7.73 9.78
CA CYS A 114 -11.70 7.92 10.90
C CYS A 114 -13.12 7.38 10.66
N GLY A 115 -13.51 7.19 9.40
CA GLY A 115 -14.81 6.65 9.02
C GLY A 115 -16.02 7.59 9.17
N LYS A 116 -15.84 8.80 9.72
CA LYS A 116 -16.96 9.69 10.09
C LYS A 116 -16.86 11.12 9.54
N CYS A 117 -15.69 11.56 9.05
CA CYS A 117 -15.58 12.87 8.39
C CYS A 117 -16.28 12.85 7.02
N THR A 118 -16.47 14.02 6.42
CA THR A 118 -17.15 14.15 5.14
C THR A 118 -16.50 13.29 4.06
N ASN A 119 -15.18 13.32 3.94
CA ASN A 119 -14.46 12.50 2.95
C ASN A 119 -14.71 11.00 3.17
N CYS A 120 -14.58 10.50 4.41
CA CYS A 120 -14.83 9.10 4.70
C CYS A 120 -16.28 8.68 4.40
N SER A 121 -17.26 9.52 4.75
CA SER A 121 -18.69 9.22 4.58
C SER A 121 -19.15 9.30 3.12
N THR A 122 -18.41 9.99 2.26
CA THR A 122 -18.67 10.11 0.83
C THR A 122 -17.86 9.14 -0.05
N GLY A 123 -17.11 8.21 0.58
CA GLY A 123 -16.38 7.16 -0.14
C GLY A 123 -14.93 7.50 -0.49
N PHE A 124 -14.36 8.53 0.13
CA PHE A 124 -12.97 8.96 -0.06
C PHE A 124 -12.15 8.86 1.24
N PRO A 125 -12.05 7.67 1.89
CA PRO A 125 -11.34 7.51 3.16
C PRO A 125 -9.84 7.82 3.06
N GLN A 126 -9.21 7.71 1.89
CA GLN A 126 -7.82 8.08 1.62
C GLN A 126 -7.56 9.59 1.77
N TYR A 127 -8.60 10.41 1.73
CA TYR A 127 -8.57 11.86 1.99
C TYR A 127 -9.20 12.22 3.34
N CYS A 128 -9.15 11.29 4.30
CA CYS A 128 -9.67 11.49 5.67
C CYS A 128 -9.08 12.77 6.29
N ASP A 129 -9.94 13.60 6.92
CA ASP A 129 -9.47 14.82 7.60
C ASP A 129 -8.45 14.52 8.72
N LEU A 130 -8.46 13.30 9.25
CA LEU A 130 -7.51 12.80 10.24
C LEU A 130 -6.45 11.86 9.62
N PHE A 131 -6.21 11.92 8.30
CA PHE A 131 -5.28 11.00 7.65
C PHE A 131 -3.88 11.10 8.26
N TYR A 132 -3.35 12.31 8.43
CA TYR A 132 -2.01 12.50 8.97
C TYR A 132 -1.86 11.97 10.41
N PRO A 133 -2.69 12.36 11.40
CA PRO A 133 -2.54 11.86 12.75
C PRO A 133 -2.78 10.35 12.88
N LEU A 134 -3.68 9.77 12.10
CA LEU A 134 -3.96 8.33 12.15
C LEU A 134 -2.85 7.45 11.55
N ASN A 135 -2.04 8.01 10.65
CA ASN A 135 -1.07 7.23 9.87
C ASN A 135 0.40 7.55 10.22
N PHE A 136 0.70 8.74 10.80
CA PHE A 136 2.08 9.21 10.95
C PHE A 136 2.46 9.68 12.37
N MET A 137 1.52 9.82 13.30
CA MET A 137 1.82 10.36 14.66
C MET A 137 2.49 9.36 15.59
N GLY A 138 2.58 8.09 15.21
CA GLY A 138 3.26 7.07 16.00
C GLY A 138 2.53 6.60 17.26
N SER A 139 1.25 6.95 17.41
CA SER A 139 0.41 6.62 18.56
C SER A 139 -1.06 6.52 18.18
N ARG A 140 -1.88 6.00 19.08
CA ARG A 140 -3.34 6.15 18.99
C ARG A 140 -3.74 7.62 19.15
N MET A 141 -4.98 7.96 18.84
CA MET A 141 -5.49 9.34 18.92
C MET A 141 -5.54 9.90 20.35
N ASP A 142 -5.51 9.05 21.36
CA ASP A 142 -5.44 9.43 22.79
C ASP A 142 -3.98 9.57 23.29
N GLY A 143 -3.00 9.38 22.41
CA GLY A 143 -1.56 9.44 22.72
C GLY A 143 -0.98 8.13 23.26
N SER A 144 -1.80 7.11 23.54
CA SER A 144 -1.30 5.80 23.96
C SER A 144 -0.67 5.03 22.78
N THR A 145 0.16 4.03 23.11
CA THR A 145 0.74 3.12 22.12
C THR A 145 0.45 1.69 22.50
N PRO A 146 0.21 0.79 21.52
CA PRO A 146 0.05 -0.64 21.82
C PRO A 146 1.38 -1.35 22.08
N LEU A 147 2.53 -0.73 21.81
CA LEU A 147 3.85 -1.32 21.97
C LEU A 147 4.64 -0.67 23.10
N THR A 148 5.33 -1.51 23.88
CA THR A 148 6.27 -1.07 24.93
C THR A 148 7.57 -1.87 24.83
N SER A 149 8.68 -1.24 25.24
CA SER A 149 9.95 -1.92 25.45
C SER A 149 9.93 -2.71 26.77
N ALA A 150 10.88 -3.62 26.96
CA ALA A 150 10.99 -4.44 28.16
C ALA A 150 11.15 -3.64 29.47
N ASP A 151 11.56 -2.39 29.40
CA ASP A 151 11.65 -1.45 30.54
C ASP A 151 10.35 -0.67 30.79
N GLY A 152 9.27 -0.97 30.05
CA GLY A 152 7.98 -0.29 30.14
C GLY A 152 7.91 1.03 29.38
N THR A 153 8.94 1.43 28.63
CA THR A 153 8.91 2.65 27.82
C THR A 153 8.01 2.47 26.60
N ASN A 154 7.12 3.43 26.37
CA ASN A 154 6.27 3.43 25.17
C ASN A 154 7.10 3.48 23.88
N MET A 155 6.78 2.60 22.93
CA MET A 155 7.40 2.55 21.62
C MET A 155 6.48 3.20 20.58
N ALA A 156 6.99 4.17 19.82
CA ALA A 156 6.21 4.74 18.74
C ALA A 156 5.90 3.67 17.68
N CYS A 157 4.64 3.63 17.25
CA CYS A 157 4.10 2.65 16.31
C CYS A 157 2.82 3.20 15.65
N CYS A 158 1.86 2.38 15.26
CA CYS A 158 0.65 2.81 14.56
C CYS A 158 0.95 3.47 13.20
N TRP A 159 2.09 3.14 12.60
CA TRP A 159 2.44 3.57 11.26
C TRP A 159 1.41 3.03 10.26
N PHE A 160 0.68 3.93 9.61
CA PHE A 160 -0.52 3.61 8.83
C PHE A 160 -1.55 2.77 9.63
N GLY A 161 -1.61 3.01 10.95
CA GLY A 161 -2.50 2.30 11.86
C GLY A 161 -2.21 0.80 11.98
N GLN A 162 -0.97 0.34 11.74
CA GLN A 162 -0.62 -1.08 11.79
C GLN A 162 0.81 -1.39 12.29
N SER A 163 1.87 -0.74 11.80
CA SER A 163 3.28 -1.04 12.15
C SER A 163 3.65 -2.51 11.94
N SER A 164 3.55 -2.98 10.70
CA SER A 164 3.65 -4.42 10.35
C SER A 164 5.08 -4.96 10.22
N PHE A 165 6.15 -4.17 10.51
CA PHE A 165 7.50 -4.75 10.62
C PHE A 165 7.71 -5.46 11.96
N ALA A 166 6.76 -6.32 12.31
CA ALA A 166 6.72 -7.15 13.49
C ALA A 166 5.91 -8.42 13.22
N ASN A 167 6.14 -9.47 14.02
CA ASN A 167 5.36 -10.71 13.91
C ASN A 167 3.90 -10.57 14.42
N TYR A 168 3.58 -9.47 15.11
CA TYR A 168 2.21 -9.07 15.45
C TYR A 168 2.04 -7.56 15.24
N ALA A 169 0.86 -7.16 14.80
CA ALA A 169 0.49 -5.77 14.56
C ALA A 169 -0.90 -5.47 15.15
N MET A 170 -1.05 -4.26 15.71
CA MET A 170 -2.34 -3.76 16.15
C MET A 170 -2.93 -2.87 15.06
N ALA A 171 -4.09 -3.23 14.55
CA ALA A 171 -4.82 -2.48 13.53
C ALA A 171 -6.22 -2.11 14.03
N SER A 172 -6.89 -1.16 13.40
CA SER A 172 -8.31 -0.96 13.64
C SER A 172 -9.14 -1.85 12.71
N GLU A 173 -10.39 -2.15 13.10
CA GLU A 173 -11.34 -2.86 12.23
C GLU A 173 -11.44 -2.26 10.82
N ARG A 174 -11.24 -0.95 10.69
CA ARG A 174 -11.32 -0.23 9.41
C ARG A 174 -10.10 -0.39 8.52
N ASN A 175 -8.97 -0.77 9.10
CA ASN A 175 -7.70 -0.97 8.39
C ASN A 175 -7.56 -2.38 7.81
N VAL A 176 -8.37 -3.34 8.27
CA VAL A 176 -8.26 -4.73 7.88
C VAL A 176 -9.29 -5.08 6.81
N VAL A 177 -8.84 -5.83 5.81
CA VAL A 177 -9.68 -6.34 4.74
C VAL A 177 -9.60 -7.86 4.74
N LYS A 178 -10.74 -8.51 4.97
CA LYS A 178 -10.84 -9.97 5.02
C LYS A 178 -10.53 -10.59 3.66
N VAL A 179 -9.64 -11.58 3.66
CA VAL A 179 -9.30 -12.41 2.50
C VAL A 179 -10.11 -13.70 2.55
N THR A 180 -11.02 -13.85 1.59
CA THR A 180 -11.89 -15.04 1.51
C THR A 180 -11.35 -16.12 0.58
N ALA A 181 -10.30 -15.82 -0.20
CA ALA A 181 -9.67 -16.77 -1.10
C ALA A 181 -8.71 -17.70 -0.32
N ASP A 182 -8.83 -19.00 -0.52
CA ASP A 182 -7.98 -20.00 0.13
C ASP A 182 -6.77 -20.42 -0.72
N ASP A 183 -6.81 -20.15 -2.01
CA ASP A 183 -5.84 -20.54 -3.02
C ASP A 183 -4.77 -19.46 -3.32
N VAL A 184 -4.57 -18.53 -2.39
CA VAL A 184 -3.59 -17.44 -2.50
C VAL A 184 -2.54 -17.53 -1.38
N LYS A 185 -1.32 -17.09 -1.67
CA LYS A 185 -0.24 -17.00 -0.69
C LYS A 185 -0.41 -15.72 0.11
N LEU A 186 -1.00 -15.85 1.30
CA LEU A 186 -1.34 -14.72 2.17
C LEU A 186 -0.13 -13.84 2.47
N GLU A 187 1.05 -14.43 2.66
CA GLU A 187 2.30 -13.72 2.93
C GLU A 187 2.72 -12.75 1.83
N LEU A 188 2.23 -12.90 0.60
CA LEU A 188 2.54 -12.02 -0.52
C LEU A 188 1.50 -10.90 -0.73
N LEU A 189 0.38 -10.91 0.01
CA LEU A 189 -0.74 -10.01 -0.25
C LEU A 189 -0.58 -8.63 0.42
N GLY A 190 0.31 -8.48 1.41
CA GLY A 190 0.48 -7.22 2.13
C GLY A 190 0.63 -5.98 1.23
N PRO A 191 1.44 -6.00 0.16
CA PRO A 191 1.58 -4.87 -0.77
C PRO A 191 0.31 -4.43 -1.48
N LEU A 192 -0.76 -5.25 -1.49
CA LEU A 192 -2.08 -4.84 -1.97
C LEU A 192 -2.71 -3.76 -1.07
N GLY A 193 -2.23 -3.60 0.15
CA GLY A 193 -2.71 -2.58 1.10
C GLY A 193 -2.17 -1.17 0.85
N CYS A 194 -1.14 -1.00 0.00
CA CYS A 194 -0.53 0.30 -0.31
C CYS A 194 -0.04 0.37 -1.76
N GLY A 195 1.22 -0.06 -2.04
CA GLY A 195 1.86 0.23 -3.32
C GLY A 195 1.13 -0.33 -4.53
N PHE A 196 0.61 -1.55 -4.44
CA PHE A 196 -0.10 -2.16 -5.58
C PHE A 196 -1.49 -1.54 -5.78
N GLN A 197 -2.21 -1.23 -4.68
CA GLN A 197 -3.49 -0.53 -4.82
C GLN A 197 -3.30 0.90 -5.33
N THR A 198 -2.23 1.59 -4.93
CA THR A 198 -1.90 2.94 -5.42
C THR A 198 -1.73 2.93 -6.94
N GLY A 199 -0.91 2.02 -7.47
CA GLY A 199 -0.68 1.95 -8.91
C GLY A 199 -1.90 1.50 -9.71
N ALA A 200 -2.53 0.42 -9.28
CA ALA A 200 -3.72 -0.11 -9.96
C ALA A 200 -4.92 0.84 -9.83
N GLY A 201 -5.14 1.40 -8.63
CA GLY A 201 -6.24 2.32 -8.36
C GLY A 201 -6.10 3.65 -9.11
N ALA A 202 -4.88 4.20 -9.21
CA ALA A 202 -4.66 5.42 -10.01
C ALA A 202 -5.12 5.25 -11.46
N VAL A 203 -4.90 4.07 -12.05
CA VAL A 203 -5.34 3.76 -13.42
C VAL A 203 -6.86 3.55 -13.50
N ILE A 204 -7.42 2.77 -12.58
CA ILE A 204 -8.84 2.34 -12.64
C ILE A 204 -9.78 3.39 -12.05
N ASN A 205 -9.46 3.92 -10.86
CA ASN A 205 -10.38 4.78 -10.10
C ASN A 205 -10.18 6.27 -10.40
N SER A 206 -8.91 6.72 -10.47
CA SER A 206 -8.57 8.15 -10.63
C SER A 206 -8.57 8.56 -12.10
N LEU A 207 -7.69 7.98 -12.92
CA LEU A 207 -7.61 8.27 -14.36
C LEU A 207 -8.80 7.70 -15.14
N LYS A 208 -9.43 6.63 -14.63
CA LYS A 208 -10.57 5.95 -15.27
C LYS A 208 -10.28 5.66 -16.75
N VAL A 209 -9.12 5.07 -17.00
CA VAL A 209 -8.66 4.82 -18.37
C VAL A 209 -9.65 3.94 -19.13
N ARG A 210 -9.78 4.18 -20.41
CA ARG A 210 -10.73 3.48 -21.28
C ARG A 210 -10.02 2.54 -22.25
N ALA A 211 -10.68 1.47 -22.60
CA ALA A 211 -10.17 0.56 -23.61
C ALA A 211 -9.85 1.30 -24.93
N GLY A 212 -8.75 0.91 -25.58
CA GLY A 212 -8.28 1.54 -26.80
C GLY A 212 -7.51 2.85 -26.61
N THR A 213 -7.30 3.31 -25.36
CA THR A 213 -6.56 4.55 -25.07
C THR A 213 -5.06 4.32 -24.87
N SER A 214 -4.30 5.41 -24.76
CA SER A 214 -2.85 5.39 -24.50
C SER A 214 -2.54 5.94 -23.12
N ILE A 215 -1.58 5.32 -22.42
CA ILE A 215 -1.03 5.77 -21.14
C ILE A 215 0.50 5.69 -21.15
N ALA A 216 1.16 6.73 -20.63
CA ALA A 216 2.60 6.75 -20.33
C ALA A 216 2.82 6.71 -18.83
N ILE A 217 3.58 5.71 -18.34
CA ILE A 217 3.84 5.44 -16.93
C ILE A 217 5.32 5.71 -16.67
N TYR A 218 5.60 6.68 -15.81
CA TYR A 218 6.94 7.11 -15.46
C TYR A 218 7.34 6.54 -14.10
N GLY A 219 8.40 5.70 -14.13
CA GLY A 219 8.84 4.85 -13.04
C GLY A 219 8.23 3.45 -13.12
N ALA A 220 9.07 2.43 -13.34
CA ALA A 220 8.71 1.02 -13.35
C ALA A 220 9.10 0.32 -12.03
N GLY A 221 8.85 0.98 -10.90
CA GLY A 221 8.87 0.38 -9.57
C GLY A 221 7.57 -0.38 -9.29
N ALA A 222 7.35 -0.79 -8.03
CA ALA A 222 6.18 -1.57 -7.62
C ALA A 222 4.85 -0.90 -8.00
N VAL A 223 4.73 0.40 -7.75
CA VAL A 223 3.54 1.22 -8.08
C VAL A 223 3.34 1.32 -9.59
N GLY A 224 4.41 1.63 -10.35
CA GLY A 224 4.32 1.78 -11.80
C GLY A 224 4.03 0.45 -12.51
N LEU A 225 4.61 -0.65 -12.06
CA LEU A 225 4.33 -1.98 -12.63
C LEU A 225 2.90 -2.45 -12.30
N ALA A 226 2.38 -2.12 -11.12
CA ALA A 226 0.97 -2.34 -10.80
C ALA A 226 0.04 -1.53 -11.74
N ALA A 227 0.43 -0.29 -12.07
CA ALA A 227 -0.29 0.53 -13.04
C ALA A 227 -0.21 -0.06 -14.46
N VAL A 228 0.92 -0.62 -14.89
CA VAL A 228 1.05 -1.31 -16.19
C VAL A 228 0.07 -2.48 -16.28
N MET A 229 0.02 -3.33 -15.24
CA MET A 229 -0.91 -4.46 -15.19
C MET A 229 -2.38 -3.99 -15.23
N ALA A 230 -2.71 -2.96 -14.45
CA ALA A 230 -4.05 -2.37 -14.42
C ALA A 230 -4.44 -1.74 -15.77
N ALA A 231 -3.53 -1.05 -16.44
CA ALA A 231 -3.75 -0.50 -17.77
C ALA A 231 -4.04 -1.58 -18.82
N LYS A 232 -3.34 -2.72 -18.72
CA LYS A 232 -3.62 -3.92 -19.56
C LYS A 232 -5.02 -4.48 -19.25
N ILE A 233 -5.38 -4.64 -17.97
CA ILE A 233 -6.71 -5.11 -17.55
C ILE A 233 -7.80 -4.17 -18.06
N ALA A 234 -7.58 -2.85 -18.01
CA ALA A 234 -8.51 -1.84 -18.53
C ALA A 234 -8.62 -1.80 -20.07
N GLY A 235 -7.73 -2.52 -20.78
CA GLY A 235 -7.75 -2.61 -22.23
C GLY A 235 -7.10 -1.42 -22.96
N CYS A 236 -6.13 -0.72 -22.34
CA CYS A 236 -5.34 0.28 -23.06
C CYS A 236 -4.66 -0.35 -24.26
N SER A 237 -4.71 0.31 -25.42
CA SER A 237 -4.06 -0.14 -26.65
C SER A 237 -2.56 0.19 -26.70
N THR A 238 -2.17 1.25 -26.01
CA THR A 238 -0.78 1.71 -25.96
C THR A 238 -0.41 1.96 -24.51
N ILE A 239 0.53 1.19 -23.97
CA ILE A 239 1.04 1.29 -22.61
C ILE A 239 2.54 1.50 -22.70
N ILE A 240 3.01 2.69 -22.35
CA ILE A 240 4.43 3.07 -22.43
C ILE A 240 4.98 3.07 -21.01
N ALA A 241 6.00 2.25 -20.74
CA ALA A 241 6.74 2.31 -19.48
C ALA A 241 8.06 3.06 -19.68
N VAL A 242 8.33 4.02 -18.79
CA VAL A 242 9.56 4.83 -18.80
C VAL A 242 10.31 4.58 -17.49
N ASP A 243 11.57 4.17 -17.54
CA ASP A 243 12.43 3.93 -16.38
C ASP A 243 13.91 4.13 -16.73
N LEU A 244 14.78 4.09 -15.73
CA LEU A 244 16.24 4.16 -15.87
C LEU A 244 16.90 2.77 -15.99
N HIS A 245 16.17 1.69 -15.67
CA HIS A 245 16.69 0.33 -15.54
C HIS A 245 16.08 -0.61 -16.59
N ASP A 246 16.92 -1.16 -17.47
CA ASP A 246 16.48 -2.08 -18.52
C ASP A 246 15.79 -3.34 -17.97
N SER A 247 16.22 -3.83 -16.80
CA SER A 247 15.60 -4.99 -16.15
C SER A 247 14.14 -4.72 -15.75
N ARG A 248 13.85 -3.51 -15.26
CA ARG A 248 12.47 -3.09 -14.93
C ARG A 248 11.63 -2.87 -16.17
N LEU A 249 12.22 -2.35 -17.24
CA LEU A 249 11.55 -2.18 -18.53
C LEU A 249 11.24 -3.52 -19.19
N ALA A 250 12.15 -4.50 -19.11
CA ALA A 250 11.88 -5.86 -19.57
C ALA A 250 10.69 -6.50 -18.80
N LEU A 251 10.66 -6.34 -17.48
CA LEU A 251 9.52 -6.80 -16.68
C LEU A 251 8.23 -6.05 -17.01
N ALA A 252 8.30 -4.72 -17.21
CA ALA A 252 7.13 -3.93 -17.62
C ALA A 252 6.54 -4.45 -18.95
N HIS A 253 7.39 -4.80 -19.93
CA HIS A 253 6.96 -5.41 -21.17
C HIS A 253 6.28 -6.77 -20.96
N GLU A 254 6.87 -7.64 -20.13
CA GLU A 254 6.27 -8.93 -19.75
C GLU A 254 4.89 -8.77 -19.11
N LEU A 255 4.74 -7.75 -18.25
CA LEU A 255 3.50 -7.46 -17.54
C LEU A 255 2.43 -6.76 -18.40
N GLY A 256 2.81 -6.24 -19.57
CA GLY A 256 1.84 -5.72 -20.53
C GLY A 256 2.12 -4.34 -21.12
N ALA A 257 3.27 -3.73 -20.82
CA ALA A 257 3.69 -2.55 -21.56
C ALA A 257 3.90 -2.88 -23.03
N THR A 258 3.32 -2.08 -23.91
CA THR A 258 3.46 -2.24 -25.37
C THR A 258 4.75 -1.61 -25.89
N HIS A 259 5.25 -0.61 -25.17
CA HIS A 259 6.49 0.11 -25.46
C HIS A 259 7.24 0.38 -24.17
N THR A 260 8.56 0.42 -24.27
CA THR A 260 9.44 0.76 -23.16
C THR A 260 10.45 1.82 -23.61
N LEU A 261 10.72 2.80 -22.74
CA LEU A 261 11.67 3.87 -23.00
C LEU A 261 12.66 3.95 -21.83
N ASN A 262 13.94 3.68 -22.09
CA ASN A 262 14.99 3.90 -21.09
C ASN A 262 15.40 5.37 -21.11
N ALA A 263 15.13 6.10 -20.03
CA ALA A 263 15.38 7.53 -19.95
C ALA A 263 16.88 7.92 -19.93
N LYS A 264 17.80 6.94 -19.72
CA LYS A 264 19.24 7.19 -19.85
C LYS A 264 19.71 7.18 -21.30
N SER A 265 19.05 6.42 -22.16
CA SER A 265 19.46 6.23 -23.57
C SER A 265 18.53 6.89 -24.57
N THR A 266 17.32 7.28 -24.18
CA THR A 266 16.36 7.97 -25.05
C THR A 266 16.59 9.49 -24.98
N PRO A 267 17.01 10.13 -26.08
CA PRO A 267 17.40 11.55 -26.06
C PRO A 267 16.27 12.50 -25.67
N ASN A 268 15.04 12.20 -26.08
CA ASN A 268 13.86 13.03 -25.77
C ASN A 268 12.64 12.12 -25.50
N ILE A 269 12.33 11.93 -24.23
CA ILE A 269 11.19 11.10 -23.79
C ILE A 269 9.86 11.72 -24.25
N VAL A 270 9.70 13.04 -24.16
CA VAL A 270 8.45 13.73 -24.56
C VAL A 270 8.15 13.46 -26.01
N GLU A 271 9.12 13.70 -26.89
CA GLU A 271 8.99 13.46 -28.32
C GLU A 271 8.72 11.98 -28.65
N SER A 272 9.44 11.06 -27.97
CA SER A 272 9.24 9.63 -28.18
C SER A 272 7.83 9.18 -27.81
N VAL A 273 7.27 9.66 -26.69
CA VAL A 273 5.89 9.39 -26.28
C VAL A 273 4.91 9.97 -27.32
N GLN A 274 5.15 11.21 -27.79
CA GLN A 274 4.29 11.84 -28.79
C GLN A 274 4.32 11.10 -30.14
N GLN A 275 5.48 10.61 -30.56
CA GLN A 275 5.61 9.79 -31.78
C GLN A 275 4.87 8.45 -31.67
N ILE A 276 5.07 7.71 -30.55
CA ILE A 276 4.41 6.43 -30.30
C ILE A 276 2.88 6.59 -30.27
N THR A 277 2.40 7.69 -29.70
CA THR A 277 0.96 7.95 -29.51
C THR A 277 0.32 8.82 -30.60
N ALA A 278 1.05 9.15 -31.66
CA ALA A 278 0.61 9.99 -32.75
C ALA A 278 0.00 11.32 -32.29
N GLY A 279 0.77 12.08 -31.47
CA GLY A 279 0.41 13.43 -31.05
C GLY A 279 0.21 13.61 -29.52
N GLY A 280 0.60 12.65 -28.72
CA GLY A 280 0.63 12.70 -27.27
C GLY A 280 -0.28 11.67 -26.59
N ALA A 281 0.09 11.27 -25.38
CA ALA A 281 -0.67 10.28 -24.58
C ALA A 281 -1.98 10.87 -24.05
N GLN A 282 -3.02 10.05 -23.94
CA GLN A 282 -4.27 10.45 -23.30
C GLN A 282 -4.12 10.53 -21.78
N TYR A 283 -3.30 9.65 -21.23
CA TYR A 283 -3.02 9.60 -19.80
C TYR A 283 -1.53 9.55 -19.54
N ALA A 284 -1.09 10.16 -18.46
CA ALA A 284 0.24 10.04 -17.90
C ALA A 284 0.13 9.70 -16.41
N PHE A 285 1.04 8.89 -15.91
CA PHE A 285 1.11 8.50 -14.51
C PHE A 285 2.56 8.61 -14.04
N ASP A 286 2.81 9.53 -13.11
CA ASP A 286 4.14 9.70 -12.52
C ASP A 286 4.22 9.11 -11.12
N THR A 287 5.22 8.23 -10.93
CA THR A 287 5.55 7.62 -9.63
C THR A 287 6.91 8.08 -9.10
N THR A 288 7.59 8.96 -9.82
CA THR A 288 8.97 9.36 -9.52
C THR A 288 9.05 10.57 -8.60
N GLY A 289 8.08 11.49 -8.68
CA GLY A 289 8.11 12.78 -7.99
C GLY A 289 9.24 13.71 -8.46
N VAL A 290 9.99 13.37 -9.50
CA VAL A 290 11.11 14.16 -10.01
C VAL A 290 10.57 15.31 -10.88
N GLN A 291 10.89 16.53 -10.53
CA GLN A 291 10.39 17.75 -11.16
C GLN A 291 10.44 17.72 -12.71
N SER A 292 11.58 17.34 -13.28
CA SER A 292 11.76 17.28 -14.73
C SER A 292 10.94 16.16 -15.38
N VAL A 293 10.73 15.03 -14.67
CA VAL A 293 9.90 13.92 -15.14
C VAL A 293 8.43 14.29 -15.12
N VAL A 294 7.94 14.90 -14.03
CA VAL A 294 6.57 15.41 -13.91
C VAL A 294 6.28 16.41 -15.04
N ARG A 295 7.21 17.36 -15.28
CA ARG A 295 7.09 18.30 -16.38
C ARG A 295 6.98 17.59 -17.73
N GLY A 296 7.91 16.67 -18.01
CA GLY A 296 7.92 15.88 -19.24
C GLY A 296 6.65 15.04 -19.43
N ALA A 297 6.12 14.45 -18.33
CA ALA A 297 4.88 13.69 -18.38
C ALA A 297 3.68 14.54 -18.82
N VAL A 298 3.59 15.80 -18.34
CA VAL A 298 2.54 16.75 -18.74
C VAL A 298 2.75 17.24 -20.16
N ASP A 299 4.00 17.53 -20.56
CA ASP A 299 4.32 18.00 -21.91
C ASP A 299 4.03 16.91 -22.97
N ALA A 300 4.21 15.64 -22.63
CA ALA A 300 3.92 14.49 -23.50
C ALA A 300 2.43 14.18 -23.70
N LEU A 301 1.54 14.84 -22.95
CA LEU A 301 0.10 14.67 -23.11
C LEU A 301 -0.42 15.37 -24.38
N ARG A 302 -1.39 14.72 -25.02
CA ARG A 302 -2.23 15.37 -26.03
C ARG A 302 -3.16 16.44 -25.42
N PRO A 303 -3.81 17.31 -26.23
CA PRO A 303 -4.91 18.13 -25.76
C PRO A 303 -5.94 17.30 -24.99
N THR A 304 -6.47 17.83 -23.88
CA THR A 304 -7.40 17.17 -22.94
C THR A 304 -6.84 15.94 -22.19
N GLY A 305 -5.53 15.70 -22.28
CA GLY A 305 -4.87 14.61 -21.57
C GLY A 305 -4.80 14.86 -20.05
N VAL A 306 -4.72 13.77 -19.28
CA VAL A 306 -4.71 13.81 -17.81
C VAL A 306 -3.41 13.20 -17.27
N CYS A 307 -2.72 13.92 -16.40
CA CYS A 307 -1.56 13.45 -15.64
C CYS A 307 -1.93 13.20 -14.18
N CYS A 308 -1.64 12.01 -13.67
CA CYS A 308 -1.81 11.64 -12.28
C CYS A 308 -0.42 11.54 -11.60
N LEU A 309 -0.30 12.12 -10.40
CA LEU A 309 0.93 12.18 -9.60
C LEU A 309 0.72 11.44 -8.29
N VAL A 310 1.63 10.50 -7.96
CA VAL A 310 1.58 9.75 -6.69
C VAL A 310 2.93 9.72 -5.95
N GLY A 311 3.94 10.40 -6.47
CA GLY A 311 5.27 10.42 -5.85
C GLY A 311 5.24 11.07 -4.46
N ALA A 312 5.63 10.32 -3.42
CA ALA A 312 5.83 10.88 -2.09
C ALA A 312 7.07 11.80 -2.10
N GLY A 313 6.93 13.00 -1.48
CA GLY A 313 8.01 13.97 -1.43
C GLY A 313 8.15 14.81 -2.71
N LEU A 314 7.05 15.01 -3.46
CA LEU A 314 7.00 15.94 -4.61
C LEU A 314 7.62 17.29 -4.24
N ALA A 315 8.71 17.65 -4.93
CA ALA A 315 9.28 18.97 -4.88
C ALA A 315 8.39 19.96 -5.67
N GLU A 316 8.64 21.25 -5.49
CA GLU A 316 8.03 22.27 -6.37
C GLU A 316 8.33 21.95 -7.84
N PHE A 317 7.32 22.03 -8.70
CA PHE A 317 7.50 21.86 -10.14
C PHE A 317 6.80 22.97 -10.91
N THR A 318 7.39 23.35 -12.06
CA THR A 318 6.88 24.43 -12.91
C THR A 318 6.25 23.82 -14.17
N LEU A 319 5.05 24.29 -14.50
CA LEU A 319 4.34 23.93 -15.72
C LEU A 319 4.24 25.15 -16.65
N GLU A 320 4.32 24.91 -17.96
CA GLU A 320 4.17 25.97 -18.94
C GLU A 320 2.68 26.28 -19.18
N GLY A 321 2.30 27.54 -18.90
CA GLY A 321 0.90 27.96 -18.93
C GLY A 321 0.21 27.76 -20.29
N SER A 322 0.94 28.01 -21.40
CA SER A 322 0.38 27.86 -22.75
C SER A 322 -0.05 26.42 -23.06
N GLY A 323 0.69 25.43 -22.56
CA GLY A 323 0.34 24.02 -22.74
C GLY A 323 -0.96 23.61 -22.04
N PHE A 324 -1.36 24.30 -20.97
CA PHE A 324 -2.58 24.05 -20.22
C PHE A 324 -3.86 24.57 -20.90
N LEU A 325 -3.75 25.58 -21.77
CA LEU A 325 -4.90 26.13 -22.48
C LEU A 325 -5.64 25.10 -23.35
N PHE A 326 -5.00 23.98 -23.68
CA PHE A 326 -5.61 22.89 -24.43
C PHE A 326 -6.29 21.84 -23.54
N GLY A 327 -6.73 22.21 -22.33
CA GLY A 327 -7.55 21.39 -21.44
C GLY A 327 -6.81 20.26 -20.75
N LYS A 328 -5.48 20.32 -20.63
CA LYS A 328 -4.73 19.33 -19.84
C LYS A 328 -5.10 19.43 -18.37
N THR A 329 -5.14 18.29 -17.69
CA THR A 329 -5.42 18.18 -16.25
C THR A 329 -4.23 17.54 -15.54
N VAL A 330 -3.88 18.06 -14.36
CA VAL A 330 -2.94 17.43 -13.42
C VAL A 330 -3.66 17.20 -12.10
N MET A 331 -3.54 16.00 -11.53
CA MET A 331 -4.17 15.63 -10.29
C MET A 331 -3.20 14.84 -9.40
N GLY A 332 -3.23 15.12 -8.09
CA GLY A 332 -2.58 14.29 -7.07
C GLY A 332 -3.51 13.17 -6.62
N VAL A 333 -2.93 12.01 -6.29
CA VAL A 333 -3.69 10.84 -5.84
C VAL A 333 -2.95 10.17 -4.68
N ILE A 334 -3.69 9.76 -3.66
CA ILE A 334 -3.21 8.97 -2.53
C ILE A 334 -3.92 7.60 -2.59
N GLU A 335 -3.16 6.51 -2.37
CA GLU A 335 -3.69 5.14 -2.27
C GLU A 335 -4.57 4.71 -3.48
N GLY A 336 -4.35 5.36 -4.64
CA GLY A 336 -5.06 5.05 -5.88
C GLY A 336 -6.55 5.36 -5.88
N ASP A 337 -7.01 6.31 -5.06
CA ASP A 337 -8.45 6.57 -4.82
C ASP A 337 -9.22 5.28 -4.51
N ALA A 338 -8.55 4.34 -3.85
CA ALA A 338 -9.11 3.04 -3.55
C ALA A 338 -9.86 3.04 -2.21
N PHE A 339 -11.04 2.44 -2.21
CA PHE A 339 -11.67 1.96 -0.98
C PHE A 339 -11.15 0.54 -0.72
N PRO A 340 -10.27 0.32 0.30
CA PRO A 340 -9.56 -0.94 0.46
C PRO A 340 -10.48 -2.16 0.53
N GLY A 341 -11.60 -2.05 1.26
CA GLY A 341 -12.58 -3.15 1.41
C GLY A 341 -13.21 -3.64 0.11
N GLU A 342 -13.20 -2.81 -0.95
CA GLU A 342 -13.71 -3.18 -2.28
C GLU A 342 -12.56 -3.51 -3.25
N PHE A 343 -11.48 -2.72 -3.20
CA PHE A 343 -10.46 -2.78 -4.23
C PHE A 343 -9.44 -3.91 -4.01
N ILE A 344 -9.07 -4.21 -2.74
CA ILE A 344 -8.17 -5.32 -2.42
C ILE A 344 -8.77 -6.67 -2.87
N PRO A 345 -10.04 -7.03 -2.56
CA PRO A 345 -10.65 -8.25 -3.08
C PRO A 345 -10.66 -8.32 -4.62
N LYS A 346 -10.87 -7.19 -5.30
CA LYS A 346 -10.82 -7.11 -6.76
C LYS A 346 -9.41 -7.43 -7.30
N MET A 347 -8.36 -6.88 -6.69
CA MET A 347 -6.97 -7.17 -7.05
C MET A 347 -6.60 -8.63 -6.79
N ILE A 348 -7.07 -9.22 -5.68
CA ILE A 348 -6.90 -10.65 -5.39
C ILE A 348 -7.53 -11.49 -6.49
N GLU A 349 -8.71 -11.15 -6.96
CA GLU A 349 -9.37 -11.87 -8.04
C GLU A 349 -8.61 -11.72 -9.37
N TRP A 350 -8.06 -10.56 -9.70
CA TRP A 350 -7.18 -10.39 -10.87
C TRP A 350 -5.90 -11.23 -10.74
N HIS A 351 -5.34 -11.30 -9.52
CA HIS A 351 -4.18 -12.15 -9.25
C HIS A 351 -4.51 -13.63 -9.49
N ARG A 352 -5.60 -14.13 -8.93
CA ARG A 352 -6.07 -15.52 -9.12
C ARG A 352 -6.31 -15.88 -10.59
N ARG A 353 -6.72 -14.92 -11.40
CA ARG A 353 -6.88 -15.08 -12.87
C ARG A 353 -5.58 -14.92 -13.65
N GLY A 354 -4.45 -14.71 -13.00
CA GLY A 354 -3.17 -14.49 -13.64
C GLY A 354 -3.04 -13.15 -14.38
N GLN A 355 -3.99 -12.23 -14.18
CA GLN A 355 -4.00 -10.90 -14.80
C GLN A 355 -3.15 -9.89 -14.01
N PHE A 356 -2.89 -10.18 -12.73
CA PHE A 356 -2.14 -9.33 -11.80
C PHE A 356 -1.10 -10.16 -11.04
N PRO A 357 -0.05 -10.68 -11.71
CA PRO A 357 0.95 -11.60 -11.16
C PRO A 357 1.91 -10.87 -10.22
N ILE A 358 1.46 -10.54 -8.99
CA ILE A 358 2.22 -9.79 -7.99
C ILE A 358 3.52 -10.49 -7.57
N GLU A 359 3.55 -11.81 -7.60
CA GLU A 359 4.73 -12.62 -7.24
C GLU A 359 5.95 -12.33 -8.11
N LYS A 360 5.78 -11.80 -9.32
CA LYS A 360 6.87 -11.41 -10.22
C LYS A 360 7.60 -10.14 -9.75
N LEU A 361 6.97 -9.35 -8.87
CA LEU A 361 7.53 -8.12 -8.33
C LEU A 361 8.21 -8.35 -6.98
N ILE A 362 7.90 -9.47 -6.30
CA ILE A 362 8.21 -9.71 -4.90
C ILE A 362 9.48 -10.56 -4.77
N LYS A 363 10.39 -10.14 -3.87
CA LYS A 363 11.46 -10.95 -3.30
C LYS A 363 11.24 -11.05 -1.80
N THR A 364 11.20 -12.26 -1.26
CA THR A 364 10.98 -12.50 0.17
C THR A 364 12.28 -12.44 0.95
N TYR A 365 12.18 -11.95 2.19
CA TYR A 365 13.25 -11.85 3.18
C TYR A 365 12.72 -12.27 4.55
N ARG A 366 13.63 -12.62 5.47
CA ARG A 366 13.28 -12.70 6.89
C ARG A 366 13.38 -11.31 7.52
N LEU A 367 12.73 -11.09 8.66
CA LEU A 367 12.74 -9.80 9.35
C LEU A 367 14.16 -9.34 9.74
N ASP A 368 15.04 -10.25 10.12
CA ASP A 368 16.45 -9.96 10.46
C ASP A 368 17.29 -9.50 9.25
N GLN A 369 16.78 -9.66 8.02
CA GLN A 369 17.38 -9.17 6.79
C GLN A 369 16.85 -7.79 6.36
N ILE A 370 16.15 -7.06 7.23
CA ILE A 370 15.47 -5.81 6.86
C ILE A 370 16.42 -4.76 6.29
N ASN A 371 17.64 -4.65 6.79
CA ASN A 371 18.64 -3.71 6.26
C ASN A 371 19.18 -4.15 4.88
N GLU A 372 19.29 -5.45 4.62
CA GLU A 372 19.62 -5.99 3.30
C GLU A 372 18.47 -5.69 2.32
N ALA A 373 17.23 -5.95 2.73
CA ALA A 373 16.04 -5.70 1.92
C ALA A 373 15.89 -4.21 1.56
N GLN A 374 16.21 -3.31 2.52
CA GLN A 374 16.26 -1.88 2.26
C GLN A 374 17.30 -1.54 1.20
N HIS A 375 18.54 -2.02 1.36
CA HIS A 375 19.62 -1.77 0.41
C HIS A 375 19.28 -2.28 -0.99
N ASP A 376 18.73 -3.50 -1.10
CA ASP A 376 18.31 -4.08 -2.38
C ASP A 376 17.20 -3.26 -3.05
N SER A 377 16.29 -2.69 -2.26
CA SER A 377 15.22 -1.81 -2.75
C SER A 377 15.77 -0.48 -3.26
N GLU A 378 16.66 0.17 -2.50
CA GLU A 378 17.26 1.46 -2.84
C GLU A 378 18.17 1.36 -4.08
N THR A 379 18.91 0.26 -4.21
CA THR A 379 19.80 0.00 -5.36
C THR A 379 19.04 -0.53 -6.59
N GLY A 380 17.75 -0.84 -6.45
CA GLY A 380 16.92 -1.32 -7.54
C GLY A 380 17.07 -2.82 -7.86
N VAL A 381 17.80 -3.56 -7.04
CA VAL A 381 17.96 -5.03 -7.15
C VAL A 381 16.62 -5.72 -6.88
N THR A 382 15.84 -5.21 -5.92
CA THR A 382 14.52 -5.73 -5.58
C THR A 382 13.45 -4.66 -5.82
N ILE A 383 12.35 -5.04 -6.47
CA ILE A 383 11.23 -4.14 -6.75
C ILE A 383 10.34 -3.99 -5.50
N LYS A 384 9.95 -5.11 -4.90
CA LYS A 384 9.10 -5.16 -3.71
C LYS A 384 9.65 -6.20 -2.72
N PRO A 385 10.43 -5.76 -1.72
CA PRO A 385 10.77 -6.64 -0.61
C PRO A 385 9.54 -6.98 0.22
N VAL A 386 9.42 -8.25 0.63
CA VAL A 386 8.37 -8.72 1.55
C VAL A 386 9.01 -9.58 2.62
N PHE A 387 8.82 -9.20 3.88
CA PHE A 387 9.24 -10.01 5.02
C PHE A 387 8.23 -11.11 5.27
N VAL A 388 8.71 -12.33 5.49
CA VAL A 388 7.90 -13.50 5.83
C VAL A 388 8.25 -13.96 7.25
N PHE A 389 7.20 -14.23 8.05
CA PHE A 389 7.30 -14.56 9.47
C PHE A 389 6.97 -16.02 9.75
#